data_6a18e3c89e2641122c1ae819cbda6beb
#
_entry.id   6a18e3c89e2641122c1ae819cbda6beb
#
_cell.length_a   1.000
_cell.length_b   1.000
_cell.length_c   1.000
_cell.angle_alpha   90.00
_cell.angle_beta   90.00
_cell.angle_gamma   90.00
#
_symmetry.space_group_name_H-M   'P 1'
#
loop_
_entity.id
_entity.type
_entity.pdbx_description
1 polymer ?
#
loop_
_entity_poly.entity_id
_entity_poly.type
_entity_poly.pdbx_seq_one_letter_code
_entity_poly.pdbx_strand_id
1 'polypeptide(L)'
;APQAGKTLRLVAAASMEKVFTQKLIPLYQQKHPEIKIEGVYDASGKLQAQIESGLAADVFISAANKQMNALSDKGYMDKSTVKPLLENKLVLIVPKSGSEIKGFNDFSKAKHPAIGDPASVPAGQYAKEALSKLDQWDAIQSKVSLGTNVTQVLNWVAEGSADAGLVYATDAALLKDKVTVVAEAPAVSLKKPVIYPIGVLAKAPQAEAAKDFAAFLQTEEAMKIFAAYGFAQAK
;
A
#
# COMPACT_ATOMS: atom_id res chain seq x y z
N ALA A 1 -34.81 7.99 20.35
CA ALA A 1 -34.60 7.29 19.10
C ALA A 1 -33.10 7.05 18.91
N PRO A 2 -32.65 5.83 18.49
CA PRO A 2 -31.25 5.62 18.23
C PRO A 2 -30.80 6.58 17.11
N GLN A 3 -29.71 7.30 17.36
CA GLN A 3 -29.12 8.13 16.32
C GLN A 3 -28.72 7.23 15.15
N ALA A 4 -29.07 7.64 13.93
CA ALA A 4 -28.60 6.95 12.75
C ALA A 4 -27.08 6.93 12.79
N GLY A 5 -26.48 5.75 12.66
CA GLY A 5 -25.04 5.59 12.66
C GLY A 5 -24.40 6.38 11.52
N LYS A 6 -23.21 6.92 11.77
CA LYS A 6 -22.43 7.62 10.74
C LYS A 6 -21.60 6.59 9.98
N THR A 7 -21.54 6.74 8.66
CA THR A 7 -20.65 5.94 7.82
C THR A 7 -19.43 6.76 7.45
N LEU A 8 -18.26 6.26 7.81
CA LEU A 8 -16.97 6.84 7.45
C LEU A 8 -16.35 6.01 6.33
N ARG A 9 -15.99 6.63 5.23
CA ARG A 9 -15.36 5.95 4.11
C ARG A 9 -13.85 6.11 4.15
N LEU A 10 -13.18 4.98 4.33
CA LEU A 10 -11.72 4.87 4.27
C LEU A 10 -11.34 4.42 2.86
N VAL A 11 -10.43 5.16 2.23
CA VAL A 11 -9.86 4.81 0.93
C VAL A 11 -8.37 4.59 1.16
N ALA A 12 -7.90 3.36 0.98
CA ALA A 12 -6.54 3.00 1.36
C ALA A 12 -5.88 2.06 0.35
N ALA A 13 -4.54 2.14 0.27
CA ALA A 13 -3.74 1.30 -0.60
C ALA A 13 -4.03 -0.20 -0.36
N ALA A 14 -4.01 -0.98 -1.45
CA ALA A 14 -4.34 -2.42 -1.42
C ALA A 14 -3.55 -3.19 -0.35
N SER A 15 -2.29 -2.85 -0.12
CA SER A 15 -1.42 -3.49 0.87
C SER A 15 -1.92 -3.34 2.32
N MET A 16 -2.88 -2.45 2.57
CA MET A 16 -3.40 -2.18 3.92
C MET A 16 -4.71 -2.90 4.21
N GLU A 17 -5.29 -3.58 3.22
CA GLU A 17 -6.63 -4.18 3.37
C GLU A 17 -6.72 -5.10 4.58
N LYS A 18 -5.78 -6.03 4.74
CA LYS A 18 -5.85 -7.04 5.81
C LYS A 18 -5.71 -6.45 7.21
N VAL A 19 -4.79 -5.52 7.42
CA VAL A 19 -4.61 -4.90 8.74
C VAL A 19 -5.86 -4.12 9.14
N PHE A 20 -6.51 -3.44 8.19
CA PHE A 20 -7.76 -2.73 8.48
C PHE A 20 -8.93 -3.67 8.70
N THR A 21 -9.18 -4.60 7.78
CA THR A 21 -10.36 -5.46 7.87
C THR A 21 -10.28 -6.46 9.03
N GLN A 22 -9.09 -6.94 9.36
CA GLN A 22 -8.91 -7.95 10.39
C GLN A 22 -8.77 -7.36 11.79
N LYS A 23 -8.21 -6.17 11.94
CA LYS A 23 -7.84 -5.63 13.26
C LYS A 23 -8.32 -4.22 13.53
N LEU A 24 -7.94 -3.24 12.69
CA LEU A 24 -8.12 -1.83 13.05
C LEU A 24 -9.56 -1.36 12.96
N ILE A 25 -10.30 -1.76 11.92
CA ILE A 25 -11.70 -1.40 11.80
C ILE A 25 -12.54 -2.04 12.91
N PRO A 26 -12.43 -3.36 13.18
CA PRO A 26 -13.15 -3.95 14.31
C PRO A 26 -12.84 -3.28 15.64
N LEU A 27 -11.58 -2.95 15.89
CA LEU A 27 -11.19 -2.28 17.14
C LEU A 27 -11.80 -0.89 17.25
N TYR A 28 -11.71 -0.09 16.19
CA TYR A 28 -12.26 1.27 16.21
C TYR A 28 -13.78 1.25 16.39
N GLN A 29 -14.47 0.37 15.67
CA GLN A 29 -15.94 0.25 15.78
C GLN A 29 -16.38 -0.24 17.15
N GLN A 30 -15.57 -1.07 17.82
CA GLN A 30 -15.86 -1.49 19.20
C GLN A 30 -15.82 -0.28 20.14
N LYS A 31 -14.91 0.66 19.94
CA LYS A 31 -14.78 1.89 20.72
C LYS A 31 -15.81 2.94 20.32
N HIS A 32 -16.28 2.90 19.08
CA HIS A 32 -17.22 3.86 18.48
C HIS A 32 -18.35 3.12 17.76
N PRO A 33 -19.28 2.50 18.51
CA PRO A 33 -20.34 1.67 17.90
C PRO A 33 -21.26 2.43 16.96
N GLU A 34 -21.32 3.76 17.09
CA GLU A 34 -22.13 4.65 16.24
C GLU A 34 -21.51 4.89 14.86
N ILE A 35 -20.24 4.50 14.66
CA ILE A 35 -19.53 4.73 13.42
C ILE A 35 -19.34 3.41 12.68
N LYS A 36 -19.80 3.36 11.43
CA LYS A 36 -19.52 2.25 10.52
C LYS A 36 -18.40 2.70 9.59
N ILE A 37 -17.35 1.90 9.45
CA ILE A 37 -16.27 2.19 8.51
C ILE A 37 -16.42 1.30 7.29
N GLU A 38 -16.51 1.94 6.12
CA GLU A 38 -16.49 1.26 4.82
C GLU A 38 -15.14 1.51 4.18
N GLY A 39 -14.40 0.42 3.91
CA GLY A 39 -13.09 0.50 3.29
C GLY A 39 -13.16 0.23 1.80
N VAL A 40 -12.41 1.02 1.02
CA VAL A 40 -12.17 0.80 -0.40
C VAL A 40 -10.66 0.65 -0.56
N TYR A 41 -10.22 -0.48 -1.12
CA TYR A 41 -8.79 -0.81 -1.21
C TYR A 41 -8.43 -1.11 -2.66
N ASP A 42 -7.43 -0.43 -3.19
CA ASP A 42 -6.88 -0.67 -4.52
C ASP A 42 -5.53 0.04 -4.63
N ALA A 43 -4.93 0.00 -5.81
CA ALA A 43 -3.72 0.77 -6.08
C ALA A 43 -3.95 2.25 -5.84
N SER A 44 -2.98 2.92 -5.21
CA SER A 44 -3.12 4.33 -4.80
C SER A 44 -3.42 5.26 -5.97
N GLY A 45 -2.86 4.99 -7.16
CA GLY A 45 -3.15 5.79 -8.36
C GLY A 45 -4.59 5.64 -8.84
N LYS A 46 -5.17 4.45 -8.70
CA LYS A 46 -6.58 4.22 -9.03
C LYS A 46 -7.50 4.93 -8.04
N LEU A 47 -7.15 4.88 -6.75
CA LEU A 47 -7.89 5.57 -5.71
C LEU A 47 -7.84 7.08 -5.91
N GLN A 48 -6.67 7.61 -6.28
CA GLN A 48 -6.51 9.01 -6.65
C GLN A 48 -7.49 9.39 -7.77
N ALA A 49 -7.52 8.60 -8.85
CA ALA A 49 -8.41 8.85 -9.98
C ALA A 49 -9.88 8.82 -9.57
N GLN A 50 -10.27 7.89 -8.71
CA GLN A 50 -11.65 7.81 -8.19
C GLN A 50 -12.01 9.04 -7.37
N ILE A 51 -11.12 9.52 -6.52
CA ILE A 51 -11.32 10.74 -5.74
C ILE A 51 -11.47 11.95 -6.68
N GLU A 52 -10.62 12.05 -7.68
CA GLU A 52 -10.69 13.12 -8.68
C GLU A 52 -11.98 13.06 -9.50
N SER A 53 -12.55 11.86 -9.65
CA SER A 53 -13.81 11.67 -10.37
C SER A 53 -15.05 11.80 -9.48
N GLY A 54 -14.88 12.19 -8.22
CA GLY A 54 -15.99 12.51 -7.33
C GLY A 54 -16.35 11.44 -6.31
N LEU A 55 -15.52 10.40 -6.11
CA LEU A 55 -15.75 9.44 -5.04
C LEU A 55 -15.80 10.17 -3.70
N ALA A 56 -16.92 10.04 -2.99
CA ALA A 56 -17.04 10.58 -1.64
C ALA A 56 -16.17 9.74 -0.69
N ALA A 57 -15.18 10.36 -0.07
CA ALA A 57 -14.27 9.71 0.85
C ALA A 57 -13.96 10.63 2.01
N ASP A 58 -13.66 10.03 3.16
CA ASP A 58 -13.33 10.78 4.36
C ASP A 58 -11.83 10.76 4.63
N VAL A 59 -11.20 9.60 4.55
CA VAL A 59 -9.77 9.42 4.81
C VAL A 59 -9.11 8.71 3.64
N PHE A 60 -7.96 9.22 3.21
CA PHE A 60 -7.14 8.59 2.18
C PHE A 60 -5.78 8.23 2.76
N ILE A 61 -5.35 6.98 2.54
CA ILE A 61 -4.00 6.51 2.87
C ILE A 61 -3.37 5.96 1.60
N SER A 62 -2.33 6.63 1.15
CA SER A 62 -1.59 6.24 -0.05
C SER A 62 -0.34 5.44 0.32
N ALA A 63 0.12 4.57 -0.56
CA ALA A 63 1.40 3.87 -0.38
C ALA A 63 2.59 4.67 -0.92
N ALA A 64 2.37 5.88 -1.39
CA ALA A 64 3.43 6.80 -1.83
C ALA A 64 3.00 8.24 -1.64
N ASN A 65 3.97 9.13 -1.47
CA ASN A 65 3.71 10.56 -1.38
C ASN A 65 3.20 11.14 -2.70
N LYS A 66 3.56 10.55 -3.83
CA LYS A 66 3.17 11.03 -5.16
C LYS A 66 1.67 11.26 -5.30
N GLN A 67 0.86 10.27 -4.94
CA GLN A 67 -0.60 10.34 -5.07
C GLN A 67 -1.23 11.31 -4.06
N MET A 68 -0.72 11.31 -2.83
CA MET A 68 -1.19 12.25 -1.81
C MET A 68 -0.86 13.69 -2.21
N ASN A 69 0.35 13.94 -2.69
CA ASN A 69 0.78 15.25 -3.12
C ASN A 69 -0.04 15.74 -4.33
N ALA A 70 -0.34 14.84 -5.26
CA ALA A 70 -1.16 15.19 -6.42
C ALA A 70 -2.56 15.66 -6.00
N LEU A 71 -3.20 14.94 -5.07
CA LEU A 71 -4.51 15.34 -4.56
C LEU A 71 -4.44 16.62 -3.74
N SER A 72 -3.39 16.79 -2.92
CA SER A 72 -3.19 18.00 -2.13
C SER A 72 -3.00 19.23 -3.02
N ASP A 73 -2.19 19.11 -4.05
CA ASP A 73 -1.90 20.22 -4.98
C ASP A 73 -3.15 20.64 -5.75
N LYS A 74 -4.07 19.72 -6.01
CA LYS A 74 -5.34 19.98 -6.69
C LYS A 74 -6.46 20.42 -5.75
N GLY A 75 -6.20 20.50 -4.45
CA GLY A 75 -7.18 20.98 -3.47
C GLY A 75 -8.15 19.92 -2.96
N TYR A 76 -7.94 18.65 -3.24
CA TYR A 76 -8.81 17.56 -2.77
C TYR A 76 -8.61 17.20 -1.30
N MET A 77 -7.46 17.55 -0.72
CA MET A 77 -7.13 17.19 0.66
C MET A 77 -7.20 18.42 1.58
N ASP A 78 -7.60 18.19 2.82
CA ASP A 78 -7.34 19.14 3.91
C ASP A 78 -5.84 19.03 4.24
N LYS A 79 -5.06 19.97 3.73
CA LYS A 79 -3.59 19.92 3.82
C LYS A 79 -3.09 19.90 5.26
N SER A 80 -3.85 20.49 6.19
CA SER A 80 -3.47 20.50 7.61
C SER A 80 -3.47 19.11 8.25
N THR A 81 -4.16 18.15 7.62
CA THR A 81 -4.27 16.77 8.11
C THR A 81 -3.26 15.82 7.48
N VAL A 82 -2.62 16.23 6.38
CA VAL A 82 -1.72 15.35 5.62
C VAL A 82 -0.39 15.19 6.36
N LYS A 83 -0.03 13.93 6.62
CA LYS A 83 1.24 13.62 7.30
C LYS A 83 1.68 12.19 7.01
N PRO A 84 2.99 11.91 7.19
CA PRO A 84 3.48 10.53 7.11
C PRO A 84 2.86 9.68 8.22
N LEU A 85 2.39 8.47 7.88
CA LEU A 85 1.82 7.55 8.86
C LEU A 85 2.75 6.36 9.11
N LEU A 86 3.15 5.68 8.04
CA LEU A 86 3.89 4.42 8.13
C LEU A 86 5.03 4.37 7.12
N GLU A 87 5.96 3.46 7.38
CA GLU A 87 7.01 3.05 6.45
C GLU A 87 6.88 1.57 6.14
N ASN A 88 7.35 1.17 4.96
CA ASN A 88 7.38 -0.21 4.51
C ASN A 88 8.69 -0.47 3.77
N LYS A 89 8.88 -1.70 3.33
CA LYS A 89 10.08 -2.12 2.58
C LYS A 89 9.66 -2.82 1.30
N LEU A 90 10.35 -2.50 0.21
CA LEU A 90 10.19 -3.22 -1.05
C LEU A 90 11.05 -4.47 -1.01
N VAL A 91 10.46 -5.63 -1.28
CA VAL A 91 11.15 -6.91 -1.24
C VAL A 91 10.94 -7.70 -2.54
N LEU A 92 11.92 -8.52 -2.85
CA LEU A 92 11.83 -9.47 -3.95
C LEU A 92 11.35 -10.80 -3.40
N ILE A 93 10.26 -11.31 -3.96
CA ILE A 93 9.67 -12.58 -3.59
C ILE A 93 9.72 -13.57 -4.76
N VAL A 94 9.81 -14.84 -4.40
CA VAL A 94 9.74 -15.97 -5.33
C VAL A 94 8.76 -17.00 -4.77
N PRO A 95 8.23 -17.93 -5.60
CA PRO A 95 7.37 -19.00 -5.10
C PRO A 95 8.09 -19.82 -4.03
N LYS A 96 7.33 -20.37 -3.10
CA LYS A 96 7.88 -21.20 -2.01
C LYS A 96 8.63 -22.42 -2.53
N SER A 97 8.25 -22.95 -3.68
CA SER A 97 8.93 -24.06 -4.35
C SER A 97 10.37 -23.76 -4.76
N GLY A 98 10.76 -22.48 -4.72
CA GLY A 98 12.12 -22.05 -5.01
C GLY A 98 12.23 -21.38 -6.38
N SER A 99 13.40 -20.77 -6.60
CA SER A 99 13.73 -20.06 -7.83
C SER A 99 15.25 -19.90 -7.92
N GLU A 100 15.73 -19.71 -9.15
CA GLU A 100 17.13 -19.36 -9.38
C GLU A 100 17.42 -17.90 -9.06
N ILE A 101 16.36 -17.10 -8.86
CA ILE A 101 16.48 -15.67 -8.56
C ILE A 101 16.86 -15.51 -7.08
N LYS A 102 18.04 -14.97 -6.81
CA LYS A 102 18.58 -14.85 -5.45
C LYS A 102 18.70 -13.40 -4.97
N GLY A 103 18.47 -12.42 -5.83
CA GLY A 103 18.58 -11.02 -5.47
C GLY A 103 18.12 -10.11 -6.59
N PHE A 104 18.10 -8.81 -6.31
CA PHE A 104 17.62 -7.79 -7.28
C PHE A 104 18.45 -7.80 -8.57
N ASN A 105 19.75 -8.11 -8.49
CA ASN A 105 20.61 -8.17 -9.68
C ASN A 105 20.31 -9.36 -10.59
N ASP A 106 19.54 -10.33 -10.10
CA ASP A 106 19.11 -11.49 -10.87
C ASP A 106 17.71 -11.33 -11.44
N PHE A 107 17.01 -10.23 -11.12
CA PHE A 107 15.59 -10.07 -11.47
C PHE A 107 15.36 -10.22 -12.98
N SER A 108 16.30 -9.73 -13.79
CA SER A 108 16.23 -9.85 -15.25
C SER A 108 16.33 -11.29 -15.77
N LYS A 109 16.78 -12.22 -14.94
CA LYS A 109 16.86 -13.66 -15.31
C LYS A 109 15.50 -14.37 -15.13
N ALA A 110 14.53 -13.74 -14.46
CA ALA A 110 13.22 -14.32 -14.29
C ALA A 110 12.54 -14.52 -15.64
N LYS A 111 11.87 -15.67 -15.83
CA LYS A 111 11.13 -15.95 -17.05
C LYS A 111 9.80 -15.19 -17.09
N HIS A 112 9.16 -15.08 -15.94
CA HIS A 112 7.86 -14.42 -15.78
C HIS A 112 7.90 -13.45 -14.59
N PRO A 113 8.69 -12.36 -14.70
CA PRO A 113 8.74 -11.37 -13.62
C PRO A 113 7.44 -10.59 -13.55
N ALA A 114 7.07 -10.17 -12.34
CA ALA A 114 5.86 -9.37 -12.12
C ALA A 114 6.15 -8.20 -11.20
N ILE A 115 5.58 -7.04 -11.55
CA ILE A 115 5.58 -5.85 -10.70
C ILE A 115 4.21 -5.18 -10.84
N GLY A 116 3.87 -4.29 -9.90
CA GLY A 116 2.71 -3.44 -10.10
C GLY A 116 2.94 -2.49 -11.27
N ASP A 117 1.86 -2.11 -11.97
CA ASP A 117 1.96 -1.15 -13.06
C ASP A 117 2.52 0.18 -12.52
N PRO A 118 3.70 0.64 -13.00
CA PRO A 118 4.29 1.87 -12.48
C PRO A 118 3.43 3.12 -12.67
N ALA A 119 2.48 3.09 -13.60
CA ALA A 119 1.59 4.24 -13.85
C ALA A 119 0.61 4.51 -12.70
N SER A 120 0.21 3.46 -11.94
CA SER A 120 -0.85 3.59 -10.94
C SER A 120 -0.56 2.91 -9.61
N VAL A 121 0.42 2.01 -9.55
CA VAL A 121 0.71 1.19 -8.36
C VAL A 121 2.00 1.69 -7.71
N PRO A 122 1.94 2.21 -6.46
CA PRO A 122 3.16 2.66 -5.77
C PRO A 122 4.27 1.61 -5.71
N ALA A 123 3.95 0.36 -5.38
CA ALA A 123 4.95 -0.72 -5.39
C ALA A 123 5.63 -0.85 -6.76
N GLY A 124 4.89 -0.64 -7.84
CA GLY A 124 5.42 -0.63 -9.21
C GLY A 124 6.30 0.58 -9.50
N GLN A 125 5.97 1.73 -8.95
CA GLN A 125 6.80 2.94 -9.04
C GLN A 125 8.16 2.71 -8.37
N TYR A 126 8.14 2.19 -7.15
CA TYR A 126 9.37 1.84 -6.42
C TYR A 126 10.15 0.74 -7.15
N ALA A 127 9.44 -0.27 -7.67
CA ALA A 127 10.07 -1.36 -8.43
C ALA A 127 10.83 -0.82 -9.64
N LYS A 128 10.19 0.05 -10.43
CA LYS A 128 10.83 0.68 -11.59
C LYS A 128 12.05 1.50 -11.18
N GLU A 129 11.95 2.29 -10.12
CA GLU A 129 13.06 3.08 -9.61
C GLU A 129 14.24 2.18 -9.22
N ALA A 130 13.97 1.16 -8.40
CA ALA A 130 15.01 0.24 -7.94
C ALA A 130 15.65 -0.54 -9.08
N LEU A 131 14.84 -1.09 -9.97
CA LEU A 131 15.33 -1.88 -11.10
C LEU A 131 16.11 -1.03 -12.11
N SER A 132 15.68 0.22 -12.33
CA SER A 132 16.40 1.16 -13.18
C SER A 132 17.77 1.48 -12.60
N LYS A 133 17.83 1.74 -11.30
CA LYS A 133 19.07 2.03 -10.60
C LYS A 133 20.06 0.85 -10.63
N LEU A 134 19.54 -0.37 -10.65
CA LEU A 134 20.34 -1.59 -10.65
C LEU A 134 20.54 -2.18 -12.06
N ASP A 135 20.21 -1.42 -13.10
CA ASP A 135 20.35 -1.82 -14.50
C ASP A 135 19.59 -3.09 -14.88
N GLN A 136 18.45 -3.31 -14.24
CA GLN A 136 17.59 -4.49 -14.49
C GLN A 136 16.31 -4.14 -15.28
N TRP A 137 15.97 -2.84 -15.37
CA TRP A 137 14.67 -2.43 -15.92
C TRP A 137 14.52 -2.75 -17.41
N ASP A 138 15.49 -2.37 -18.24
CA ASP A 138 15.37 -2.52 -19.71
C ASP A 138 15.21 -3.99 -20.11
N ALA A 139 15.90 -4.91 -19.42
CA ALA A 139 15.88 -6.33 -19.73
C ALA A 139 14.53 -7.00 -19.45
N ILE A 140 13.71 -6.43 -18.56
CA ILE A 140 12.42 -7.05 -18.19
C ILE A 140 11.24 -6.46 -18.92
N GLN A 141 11.39 -5.31 -19.59
CA GLN A 141 10.25 -4.62 -20.21
C GLN A 141 9.47 -5.47 -21.19
N SER A 142 10.16 -6.34 -21.93
CA SER A 142 9.52 -7.20 -22.94
C SER A 142 8.75 -8.39 -22.34
N LYS A 143 8.97 -8.72 -21.08
CA LYS A 143 8.42 -9.94 -20.45
C LYS A 143 7.72 -9.73 -19.12
N VAL A 144 7.82 -8.54 -18.53
CA VAL A 144 7.24 -8.26 -17.21
C VAL A 144 5.71 -8.23 -17.31
N SER A 145 5.05 -8.87 -16.34
CA SER A 145 3.62 -8.74 -16.13
C SER A 145 3.36 -7.57 -15.19
N LEU A 146 2.43 -6.69 -15.58
CA LEU A 146 2.07 -5.52 -14.79
C LEU A 146 0.77 -5.78 -14.04
N GLY A 147 0.85 -5.81 -12.71
CA GLY A 147 -0.33 -6.01 -11.86
C GLY A 147 -1.13 -4.73 -11.70
N THR A 148 -2.44 -4.87 -11.54
CA THR A 148 -3.36 -3.76 -11.32
C THR A 148 -3.24 -3.18 -9.91
N ASN A 149 -2.69 -3.95 -8.98
CA ASN A 149 -2.32 -3.54 -7.63
C ASN A 149 -1.25 -4.50 -7.10
N VAL A 150 -0.67 -4.19 -5.94
CA VAL A 150 0.39 -5.02 -5.37
C VAL A 150 -0.11 -6.41 -4.94
N THR A 151 -1.36 -6.51 -4.52
CA THR A 151 -1.95 -7.79 -4.12
C THR A 151 -2.01 -8.77 -5.28
N GLN A 152 -2.31 -8.29 -6.48
CA GLN A 152 -2.30 -9.15 -7.68
C GLN A 152 -0.91 -9.72 -7.95
N VAL A 153 0.14 -8.91 -7.79
CA VAL A 153 1.52 -9.38 -7.96
C VAL A 153 1.86 -10.46 -6.93
N LEU A 154 1.50 -10.23 -5.67
CA LEU A 154 1.69 -11.21 -4.60
C LEU A 154 1.02 -12.55 -4.96
N ASN A 155 -0.21 -12.50 -5.42
CA ASN A 155 -0.97 -13.71 -5.77
C ASN A 155 -0.35 -14.44 -6.97
N TRP A 156 0.13 -13.73 -7.98
CA TRP A 156 0.79 -14.36 -9.13
C TRP A 156 2.04 -15.15 -8.70
N VAL A 157 2.83 -14.58 -7.79
CA VAL A 157 4.01 -15.30 -7.27
C VAL A 157 3.58 -16.48 -6.40
N ALA A 158 2.59 -16.27 -5.52
CA ALA A 158 2.09 -17.33 -4.63
C ALA A 158 1.54 -18.53 -5.42
N GLU A 159 0.90 -18.28 -6.56
CA GLU A 159 0.33 -19.31 -7.44
C GLU A 159 1.37 -19.94 -8.38
N GLY A 160 2.55 -19.34 -8.50
CA GLY A 160 3.60 -19.80 -9.39
C GLY A 160 3.46 -19.32 -10.84
N SER A 161 2.48 -18.47 -11.17
CA SER A 161 2.36 -17.90 -12.51
C SER A 161 3.43 -16.84 -12.78
N ALA A 162 3.97 -16.22 -11.72
CA ALA A 162 5.18 -15.42 -11.79
C ALA A 162 6.30 -16.13 -11.00
N ASP A 163 7.51 -16.14 -11.53
CA ASP A 163 8.65 -16.77 -10.86
C ASP A 163 9.46 -15.78 -10.01
N ALA A 164 9.18 -14.50 -10.12
CA ALA A 164 9.72 -13.46 -9.25
C ALA A 164 8.80 -12.24 -9.28
N GLY A 165 8.72 -11.53 -8.18
CA GLY A 165 7.92 -10.30 -8.08
C GLY A 165 8.47 -9.35 -7.04
N LEU A 166 8.09 -8.08 -7.15
CA LEU A 166 8.42 -7.05 -6.16
C LEU A 166 7.15 -6.58 -5.48
N VAL A 167 7.10 -6.74 -4.18
CA VAL A 167 5.96 -6.39 -3.32
C VAL A 167 6.51 -5.75 -2.04
N TYR A 168 5.61 -5.40 -1.11
CA TYR A 168 6.05 -4.94 0.20
C TYR A 168 6.31 -6.11 1.15
N ALA A 169 7.19 -5.89 2.13
CA ALA A 169 7.46 -6.88 3.18
C ALA A 169 6.15 -7.30 3.88
N THR A 170 5.24 -6.37 4.09
CA THR A 170 3.93 -6.63 4.71
C THR A 170 3.06 -7.56 3.87
N ASP A 171 3.11 -7.44 2.54
CA ASP A 171 2.40 -8.36 1.63
C ASP A 171 2.97 -9.78 1.73
N ALA A 172 4.29 -9.89 1.67
CA ALA A 172 4.97 -11.19 1.75
C ALA A 172 4.64 -11.91 3.05
N ALA A 173 4.55 -11.17 4.16
CA ALA A 173 4.22 -11.73 5.47
C ALA A 173 2.84 -12.37 5.51
N LEU A 174 1.89 -11.87 4.70
CA LEU A 174 0.53 -12.43 4.63
C LEU A 174 0.51 -13.83 4.00
N LEU A 175 1.45 -14.14 3.12
CA LEU A 175 1.51 -15.42 2.40
C LEU A 175 2.88 -16.09 2.56
N LYS A 176 3.46 -16.01 3.74
CA LYS A 176 4.78 -16.57 4.05
C LYS A 176 4.89 -18.08 3.80
N ASP A 177 3.76 -18.78 3.76
CA ASP A 177 3.72 -20.22 3.45
C ASP A 177 3.75 -20.50 1.94
N LYS A 178 3.55 -19.49 1.12
CA LYS A 178 3.45 -19.61 -0.35
C LYS A 178 4.55 -18.88 -1.11
N VAL A 179 5.17 -17.90 -0.49
CA VAL A 179 6.27 -17.13 -1.09
C VAL A 179 7.47 -17.07 -0.16
N THR A 180 8.65 -16.88 -0.76
CA THR A 180 9.89 -16.66 -0.03
C THR A 180 10.41 -15.27 -0.35
N VAL A 181 10.76 -14.49 0.67
CA VAL A 181 11.50 -13.24 0.50
C VAL A 181 12.97 -13.58 0.32
N VAL A 182 13.53 -13.26 -0.83
CA VAL A 182 14.95 -13.54 -1.11
C VAL A 182 15.84 -12.33 -0.92
N ALA A 183 15.30 -11.12 -1.02
CA ALA A 183 16.08 -9.89 -0.85
C ALA A 183 15.17 -8.70 -0.57
N GLU A 184 15.73 -7.71 0.12
CA GLU A 184 15.15 -6.39 0.28
C GLU A 184 15.83 -5.44 -0.72
N ALA A 185 15.09 -4.45 -1.23
CA ALA A 185 15.66 -3.46 -2.13
C ALA A 185 16.87 -2.78 -1.46
N PRO A 186 18.04 -2.76 -2.14
CA PRO A 186 19.22 -2.08 -1.57
C PRO A 186 18.91 -0.61 -1.27
N ALA A 187 19.46 -0.10 -0.17
CA ALA A 187 19.23 1.29 0.25
C ALA A 187 19.56 2.30 -0.86
N VAL A 188 20.59 2.01 -1.66
CA VAL A 188 21.01 2.90 -2.76
C VAL A 188 20.05 2.86 -3.95
N SER A 189 19.16 1.89 -4.02
CA SER A 189 18.24 1.72 -5.17
C SER A 189 17.00 2.61 -5.10
N LEU A 190 16.70 3.19 -3.95
CA LEU A 190 15.56 4.10 -3.75
C LEU A 190 16.06 5.41 -3.16
N LYS A 191 15.61 6.52 -3.71
CA LYS A 191 15.99 7.86 -3.24
C LYS A 191 15.47 8.14 -1.85
N LYS A 192 14.27 7.64 -1.54
CA LYS A 192 13.57 7.87 -0.27
C LYS A 192 12.97 6.57 0.22
N PRO A 193 12.79 6.40 1.53
CA PRO A 193 12.08 5.23 2.05
C PRO A 193 10.64 5.19 1.56
N VAL A 194 10.03 4.00 1.58
CA VAL A 194 8.62 3.82 1.24
C VAL A 194 7.80 4.38 2.39
N ILE A 195 7.08 5.47 2.15
CA ILE A 195 6.25 6.15 3.14
C ILE A 195 4.79 6.12 2.70
N TYR A 196 3.91 5.80 3.68
CA TYR A 196 2.46 5.82 3.53
C TYR A 196 1.93 7.07 4.21
N PRO A 197 1.59 8.13 3.45
CA PRO A 197 0.94 9.30 4.04
C PRO A 197 -0.56 9.08 4.25
N ILE A 198 -1.11 9.75 5.25
CA ILE A 198 -2.53 9.81 5.55
C ILE A 198 -3.04 11.24 5.43
N GLY A 199 -4.27 11.41 5.02
CA GLY A 199 -4.93 12.72 5.02
C GLY A 199 -6.43 12.59 5.05
N VAL A 200 -7.09 13.66 5.48
CA VAL A 200 -8.56 13.80 5.45
C VAL A 200 -8.92 14.60 4.21
N LEU A 201 -9.96 14.17 3.49
CA LEU A 201 -10.42 14.87 2.29
C LEU A 201 -10.97 16.25 2.65
N ALA A 202 -10.71 17.25 1.80
CA ALA A 202 -11.22 18.62 2.01
C ALA A 202 -12.74 18.68 2.10
N LYS A 203 -13.43 17.80 1.35
CA LYS A 203 -14.90 17.70 1.34
C LYS A 203 -15.39 16.42 2.03
N ALA A 204 -14.66 15.94 3.03
CA ALA A 204 -15.07 14.75 3.77
C ALA A 204 -16.47 14.90 4.33
N PRO A 205 -17.43 13.99 4.00
CA PRO A 205 -18.79 14.07 4.54
C PRO A 205 -18.83 13.96 6.07
N GLN A 206 -17.88 13.24 6.66
CA GLN A 206 -17.76 13.01 8.10
C GLN A 206 -16.40 13.54 8.60
N ALA A 207 -16.13 14.82 8.38
CA ALA A 207 -14.82 15.42 8.64
C ALA A 207 -14.31 15.23 10.08
N GLU A 208 -15.18 15.40 11.08
CA GLU A 208 -14.79 15.24 12.49
C GLU A 208 -14.47 13.78 12.82
N ALA A 209 -15.32 12.86 12.40
CA ALA A 209 -15.10 11.43 12.58
C ALA A 209 -13.83 10.99 11.83
N ALA A 210 -13.57 11.56 10.65
CA ALA A 210 -12.36 11.28 9.88
C ALA A 210 -11.09 11.72 10.63
N LYS A 211 -11.11 12.90 11.22
CA LYS A 211 -9.98 13.40 12.01
C LYS A 211 -9.75 12.55 13.25
N ASP A 212 -10.82 12.13 13.91
CA ASP A 212 -10.73 11.24 15.07
C ASP A 212 -10.15 9.88 14.69
N PHE A 213 -10.63 9.31 13.59
CA PHE A 213 -10.11 8.02 13.08
C PHE A 213 -8.63 8.15 12.69
N ALA A 214 -8.25 9.22 12.02
CA ALA A 214 -6.84 9.46 11.67
C ALA A 214 -5.97 9.59 12.92
N ALA A 215 -6.47 10.25 13.96
CA ALA A 215 -5.78 10.35 15.24
C ALA A 215 -5.64 8.98 15.92
N PHE A 216 -6.70 8.16 15.88
CA PHE A 216 -6.67 6.79 16.40
C PHE A 216 -5.56 5.95 15.74
N LEU A 217 -5.39 6.08 14.43
CA LEU A 217 -4.37 5.32 13.71
C LEU A 217 -2.94 5.70 14.10
N GLN A 218 -2.76 6.84 14.76
CA GLN A 218 -1.45 7.30 15.24
C GLN A 218 -1.19 6.98 16.70
N THR A 219 -2.14 6.34 17.37
CA THR A 219 -1.96 5.92 18.76
C THR A 219 -0.97 4.77 18.87
N GLU A 220 -0.39 4.60 20.06
CA GLU A 220 0.49 3.48 20.36
C GLU A 220 -0.20 2.13 20.12
N GLU A 221 -1.47 2.03 20.51
CA GLU A 221 -2.28 0.82 20.30
C GLU A 221 -2.39 0.44 18.82
N ALA A 222 -2.72 1.41 17.97
CA ALA A 222 -2.80 1.19 16.53
C ALA A 222 -1.42 0.86 15.94
N MET A 223 -0.38 1.55 16.38
CA MET A 223 0.99 1.31 15.89
C MET A 223 1.49 -0.09 16.23
N LYS A 224 1.12 -0.65 17.38
CA LYS A 224 1.43 -2.04 17.73
C LYS A 224 0.76 -3.02 16.76
N ILE A 225 -0.46 -2.73 16.35
CA ILE A 225 -1.18 -3.55 15.37
C ILE A 225 -0.51 -3.46 13.99
N PHE A 226 -0.17 -2.25 13.56
CA PHE A 226 0.57 -2.08 12.30
C PHE A 226 1.90 -2.83 12.34
N ALA A 227 2.64 -2.74 13.44
CA ALA A 227 3.93 -3.43 13.58
C ALA A 227 3.78 -4.95 13.51
N ALA A 228 2.69 -5.50 14.05
CA ALA A 228 2.40 -6.93 13.96
C ALA A 228 2.20 -7.41 12.51
N TYR A 229 1.80 -6.51 11.62
CA TYR A 229 1.66 -6.79 10.19
C TYR A 229 2.93 -6.45 9.39
N GLY A 230 3.96 -5.91 10.04
CA GLY A 230 5.25 -5.60 9.41
C GLY A 230 5.43 -4.15 9.00
N PHE A 231 4.47 -3.28 9.27
CA PHE A 231 4.63 -1.84 9.05
C PHE A 231 5.47 -1.22 10.17
N ALA A 232 6.23 -0.17 9.84
CA ALA A 232 6.92 0.64 10.82
C ALA A 232 6.28 2.02 10.92
N GLN A 233 6.37 2.65 12.08
CA GLN A 233 5.91 4.03 12.25
C GLN A 233 6.82 4.95 11.43
N ALA A 234 6.22 5.88 10.69
CA ALA A 234 6.98 6.87 9.94
C ALA A 234 7.75 7.80 10.89
N LYS A 235 8.99 8.10 10.51
CA LYS A 235 9.86 9.02 11.25
C LYS A 235 9.60 10.46 10.89
#